data_03e688a8db0e9508f00d3443d6376d94
#
_entry.id   03e688a8db0e9508f00d3443d6376d94
#
_cell.length_a   1.000
_cell.length_b   1.000
_cell.length_c   1.000
_cell.angle_alpha   90.00
_cell.angle_beta   90.00
_cell.angle_gamma   90.00
#
_symmetry.space_group_name_H-M   'P 1'
#
loop_
_entity.id
_entity.type
_entity.pdbx_description
1 polymer ?
#
loop_
_entity_poly.entity_id
_entity_poly.type
_entity_poly.pdbx_seq_one_letter_code
_entity_poly.pdbx_strand_id
1 'polypeptide(L)'
;AALLILVSCSNQTDNFEYPESNKVPFSEEVHGYVIEDAYRWMEDFTSEDSTDWVERQNNFTQKFIGKNKYKKSIAKNLDEVWDTDSISMPYQVNKKTFYYFNDGSWQQSKLMIKDCDECSERVLLDPNKFSEDGTISLASTSVSNDASLLAFSISDGGSDWRTWKVLDIESGKTLDDRIEWAKFSGASWENDDSGFYYQRYDEPSEELLKD
;
A
#
# COMPACT_ATOMS: atom_id res chain seq x y z
N ALA A 1 -65.86 -10.29 -14.27
CA ALA A 1 -64.65 -11.10 -14.34
C ALA A 1 -63.47 -10.16 -14.29
N ALA A 2 -62.73 -10.11 -13.15
CA ALA A 2 -61.51 -9.32 -12.98
C ALA A 2 -60.30 -10.18 -13.39
N LEU A 3 -59.57 -9.74 -14.41
CA LEU A 3 -58.35 -10.38 -14.91
C LEU A 3 -57.16 -9.90 -14.05
N LEU A 4 -56.71 -10.75 -13.15
CA LEU A 4 -55.46 -10.52 -12.40
C LEU A 4 -54.28 -10.81 -13.33
N ILE A 5 -53.57 -9.75 -13.76
CA ILE A 5 -52.31 -9.87 -14.47
C ILE A 5 -51.23 -10.07 -13.41
N LEU A 6 -50.72 -11.30 -13.24
CA LEU A 6 -49.54 -11.61 -12.49
C LEU A 6 -48.32 -11.13 -13.28
N VAL A 7 -47.74 -9.97 -12.90
CA VAL A 7 -46.44 -9.54 -13.38
C VAL A 7 -45.40 -10.39 -12.64
N SER A 8 -44.92 -11.44 -13.30
CA SER A 8 -43.75 -12.18 -12.86
C SER A 8 -42.52 -11.29 -13.05
N CYS A 9 -41.93 -10.81 -11.94
CA CYS A 9 -40.59 -10.27 -11.99
C CYS A 9 -39.64 -11.43 -12.31
N SER A 10 -39.28 -11.61 -13.57
CA SER A 10 -38.17 -12.46 -13.94
C SER A 10 -36.90 -11.80 -13.40
N ASN A 11 -36.32 -12.32 -12.33
CA ASN A 11 -34.94 -12.05 -12.00
C ASN A 11 -34.09 -12.55 -13.16
N GLN A 12 -33.71 -11.64 -14.03
CA GLN A 12 -32.70 -11.91 -15.05
C GLN A 12 -31.37 -12.08 -14.30
N THR A 13 -31.06 -13.32 -13.92
CA THR A 13 -29.70 -13.68 -13.49
C THR A 13 -28.86 -13.57 -14.75
N ASP A 14 -28.07 -12.50 -14.83
CA ASP A 14 -27.01 -12.40 -15.83
C ASP A 14 -26.15 -13.66 -15.67
N ASN A 15 -26.18 -14.56 -16.64
CA ASN A 15 -25.26 -15.69 -16.68
C ASN A 15 -23.89 -15.13 -17.03
N PHE A 16 -23.02 -14.98 -16.01
CA PHE A 16 -21.63 -14.59 -16.20
C PHE A 16 -20.83 -15.85 -16.55
N GLU A 17 -20.19 -15.85 -17.69
CA GLU A 17 -19.14 -16.80 -18.03
C GLU A 17 -17.82 -16.22 -17.50
N TYR A 18 -17.42 -16.67 -16.30
CA TYR A 18 -16.14 -16.31 -15.71
C TYR A 18 -14.97 -16.95 -16.48
N PRO A 19 -13.81 -16.29 -16.58
CA PRO A 19 -12.63 -16.92 -17.12
C PRO A 19 -12.30 -18.21 -16.37
N GLU A 20 -11.98 -19.25 -17.09
CA GLU A 20 -11.71 -20.56 -16.51
C GLU A 20 -10.43 -20.54 -15.69
N SER A 21 -10.46 -21.22 -14.53
CA SER A 21 -9.30 -21.50 -13.71
C SER A 21 -8.87 -22.95 -13.94
N ASN A 22 -7.69 -23.14 -14.51
CA ASN A 22 -7.18 -24.46 -14.87
C ASN A 22 -6.94 -25.31 -13.62
N LYS A 23 -7.41 -26.56 -13.65
CA LYS A 23 -7.13 -27.53 -12.61
C LYS A 23 -5.91 -28.36 -13.00
N VAL A 24 -4.82 -28.19 -12.28
CA VAL A 24 -3.58 -28.94 -12.46
C VAL A 24 -3.45 -29.91 -11.28
N PRO A 25 -3.45 -31.23 -11.51
CA PRO A 25 -3.32 -32.18 -10.40
C PRO A 25 -2.02 -31.94 -9.62
N PHE A 26 -2.15 -31.74 -8.32
CA PHE A 26 -1.05 -31.60 -7.38
C PHE A 26 -1.44 -32.29 -6.07
N SER A 27 -0.49 -32.96 -5.43
CA SER A 27 -0.67 -33.50 -4.09
C SER A 27 0.63 -33.44 -3.31
N GLU A 28 0.53 -33.16 -2.02
CA GLU A 28 1.66 -33.18 -1.09
C GLU A 28 1.29 -33.89 0.20
N GLU A 29 2.28 -34.38 0.92
CA GLU A 29 2.08 -34.95 2.25
C GLU A 29 2.55 -33.96 3.32
N VAL A 30 1.62 -33.50 4.17
CA VAL A 30 1.89 -32.59 5.27
C VAL A 30 1.46 -33.24 6.57
N HIS A 31 2.38 -33.43 7.49
CA HIS A 31 2.14 -34.08 8.80
C HIS A 31 1.42 -35.45 8.73
N GLY A 32 1.71 -36.23 7.69
CA GLY A 32 1.11 -37.55 7.44
C GLY A 32 -0.27 -37.52 6.78
N TYR A 33 -0.73 -36.37 6.31
CA TYR A 33 -1.95 -36.23 5.52
C TYR A 33 -1.61 -35.87 4.07
N VAL A 34 -2.28 -36.53 3.13
CA VAL A 34 -2.19 -36.17 1.72
C VAL A 34 -3.17 -35.04 1.44
N ILE A 35 -2.65 -33.92 1.00
CA ILE A 35 -3.42 -32.73 0.59
C ILE A 35 -3.41 -32.67 -0.93
N GLU A 36 -4.60 -32.68 -1.53
CA GLU A 36 -4.79 -32.48 -2.96
C GLU A 36 -5.18 -31.03 -3.21
N ASP A 37 -4.42 -30.33 -4.09
CA ASP A 37 -4.68 -28.95 -4.42
C ASP A 37 -4.50 -28.71 -5.93
N ALA A 38 -5.60 -28.68 -6.65
CA ALA A 38 -5.58 -28.47 -8.10
C ALA A 38 -5.20 -27.03 -8.52
N TYR A 39 -5.09 -26.13 -7.57
CA TYR A 39 -4.79 -24.72 -7.80
C TYR A 39 -3.46 -24.26 -7.19
N ARG A 40 -2.61 -25.20 -6.74
CA ARG A 40 -1.29 -24.92 -6.17
C ARG A 40 -0.43 -24.01 -7.06
N TRP A 41 -0.59 -24.07 -8.36
CA TRP A 41 0.12 -23.22 -9.30
C TRP A 41 -0.14 -21.72 -9.12
N MET A 42 -1.27 -21.34 -8.48
CA MET A 42 -1.60 -19.93 -8.18
C MET A 42 -0.74 -19.35 -7.06
N GLU A 43 -0.06 -20.16 -6.25
CA GLU A 43 0.85 -19.69 -5.19
C GLU A 43 2.10 -19.02 -5.78
N ASP A 44 2.54 -19.42 -6.96
CA ASP A 44 3.56 -18.70 -7.70
C ASP A 44 2.94 -17.58 -8.53
N PHE A 45 2.67 -16.44 -7.87
CA PHE A 45 2.04 -15.27 -8.48
C PHE A 45 2.93 -14.55 -9.51
N THR A 46 4.21 -14.95 -9.63
CA THR A 46 5.15 -14.44 -10.64
C THR A 46 5.21 -15.30 -11.89
N SER A 47 4.63 -16.51 -11.86
CA SER A 47 4.57 -17.41 -13.00
C SER A 47 3.73 -16.83 -14.16
N GLU A 48 4.04 -17.24 -15.39
CA GLU A 48 3.28 -16.86 -16.58
C GLU A 48 1.81 -17.30 -16.47
N ASP A 49 1.54 -18.49 -15.95
CA ASP A 49 0.19 -19.03 -15.79
C ASP A 49 -0.64 -18.17 -14.80
N SER A 50 -0.05 -17.78 -13.67
CA SER A 50 -0.72 -16.94 -12.67
C SER A 50 -0.97 -15.53 -13.19
N THR A 51 0.01 -14.93 -13.85
CA THR A 51 -0.12 -13.59 -14.42
C THR A 51 -1.14 -13.54 -15.55
N ASP A 52 -1.17 -14.54 -16.45
CA ASP A 52 -2.20 -14.66 -17.49
C ASP A 52 -3.59 -14.82 -16.88
N TRP A 53 -3.73 -15.66 -15.85
CA TRP A 53 -5.00 -15.83 -15.16
C TRP A 53 -5.49 -14.52 -14.54
N VAL A 54 -4.62 -13.78 -13.84
CA VAL A 54 -4.95 -12.47 -13.27
C VAL A 54 -5.38 -11.48 -14.36
N GLU A 55 -4.67 -11.44 -15.50
CA GLU A 55 -5.02 -10.55 -16.61
C GLU A 55 -6.41 -10.89 -17.18
N ARG A 56 -6.72 -12.17 -17.38
CA ARG A 56 -8.05 -12.61 -17.85
C ARG A 56 -9.16 -12.22 -16.87
N GLN A 57 -8.97 -12.41 -15.56
CA GLN A 57 -9.92 -11.99 -14.52
C GLN A 57 -10.11 -10.48 -14.49
N ASN A 58 -9.02 -9.72 -14.58
CA ASN A 58 -9.07 -8.25 -14.62
C ASN A 58 -9.81 -7.76 -15.86
N ASN A 59 -9.55 -8.32 -17.03
CA ASN A 59 -10.22 -7.96 -18.27
C ASN A 59 -11.72 -8.25 -18.20
N PHE A 60 -12.12 -9.37 -17.60
CA PHE A 60 -13.53 -9.69 -17.37
C PHE A 60 -14.18 -8.66 -16.43
N THR A 61 -13.54 -8.38 -15.30
CA THR A 61 -14.00 -7.39 -14.32
C THR A 61 -14.16 -6.00 -14.93
N GLN A 62 -13.16 -5.54 -15.69
CA GLN A 62 -13.22 -4.22 -16.34
C GLN A 62 -14.35 -4.14 -17.39
N LYS A 63 -14.59 -5.21 -18.15
CA LYS A 63 -15.73 -5.27 -19.08
C LYS A 63 -17.07 -5.20 -18.36
N PHE A 64 -17.19 -5.82 -17.20
CA PHE A 64 -18.39 -5.78 -16.38
C PHE A 64 -18.62 -4.39 -15.78
N ILE A 65 -17.62 -3.87 -15.06
CA ILE A 65 -17.71 -2.54 -14.42
C ILE A 65 -17.85 -1.43 -15.47
N GLY A 66 -17.19 -1.57 -16.61
CA GLY A 66 -17.24 -0.60 -17.71
C GLY A 66 -18.63 -0.38 -18.32
N LYS A 67 -19.53 -1.37 -18.20
CA LYS A 67 -20.92 -1.27 -18.66
C LYS A 67 -21.81 -0.46 -17.69
N ASN A 68 -21.35 -0.19 -16.48
CA ASN A 68 -22.14 0.52 -15.49
C ASN A 68 -22.26 2.01 -15.86
N LYS A 69 -23.49 2.45 -16.13
CA LYS A 69 -23.77 3.83 -16.55
C LYS A 69 -23.40 4.88 -15.49
N TYR A 70 -23.31 4.48 -14.24
CA TYR A 70 -22.98 5.38 -13.13
C TYR A 70 -21.48 5.51 -12.87
N LYS A 71 -20.62 4.66 -13.47
CA LYS A 71 -19.17 4.66 -13.20
C LYS A 71 -18.55 6.06 -13.34
N LYS A 72 -18.88 6.75 -14.46
CA LYS A 72 -18.30 8.10 -14.72
C LYS A 72 -18.81 9.15 -13.75
N SER A 73 -20.08 9.12 -13.36
CA SER A 73 -20.62 10.10 -12.41
C SER A 73 -20.12 9.85 -10.99
N ILE A 74 -19.97 8.59 -10.60
CA ILE A 74 -19.37 8.23 -9.30
C ILE A 74 -17.91 8.69 -9.25
N ALA A 75 -17.11 8.39 -10.28
CA ALA A 75 -15.72 8.82 -10.35
C ALA A 75 -15.61 10.36 -10.22
N LYS A 76 -16.40 11.10 -11.02
CA LYS A 76 -16.41 12.56 -10.95
C LYS A 76 -16.77 13.08 -9.53
N ASN A 77 -17.79 12.50 -8.90
CA ASN A 77 -18.17 12.93 -7.56
C ASN A 77 -17.10 12.60 -6.51
N LEU A 78 -16.39 11.47 -6.67
CA LEU A 78 -15.26 11.12 -5.82
C LEU A 78 -14.11 12.11 -6.00
N ASP A 79 -13.76 12.45 -7.23
CA ASP A 79 -12.72 13.44 -7.52
C ASP A 79 -13.05 14.79 -6.85
N GLU A 80 -14.31 15.27 -6.96
CA GLU A 80 -14.76 16.52 -6.32
C GLU A 80 -14.68 16.47 -4.79
N VAL A 81 -14.90 15.32 -4.16
CA VAL A 81 -14.84 15.16 -2.70
C VAL A 81 -13.40 15.02 -2.20
N TRP A 82 -12.54 14.38 -2.99
CA TRP A 82 -11.14 14.17 -2.64
C TRP A 82 -10.22 15.35 -2.98
N ASP A 83 -10.63 16.24 -3.87
CA ASP A 83 -9.90 17.46 -4.23
C ASP A 83 -10.01 18.50 -3.11
N THR A 84 -9.47 18.15 -1.94
CA THR A 84 -9.46 19.00 -0.75
C THR A 84 -8.15 18.87 0.00
N ASP A 85 -7.64 20.00 0.46
CA ASP A 85 -6.47 20.03 1.32
C ASP A 85 -6.71 19.20 2.58
N SER A 86 -5.73 18.40 2.95
CA SER A 86 -5.72 17.68 4.22
C SER A 86 -4.42 17.94 4.97
N ILE A 87 -4.53 18.18 6.26
CA ILE A 87 -3.40 18.41 7.16
C ILE A 87 -3.55 17.52 8.39
N SER A 88 -2.49 16.82 8.75
CA SER A 88 -2.47 16.05 10.00
C SER A 88 -2.31 16.97 11.21
N MET A 89 -2.59 16.45 12.41
CA MET A 89 -2.21 17.14 13.63
C MET A 89 -0.70 17.38 13.66
N PRO A 90 -0.22 18.63 13.79
CA PRO A 90 1.21 18.91 13.92
C PRO A 90 1.75 18.41 15.26
N TYR A 91 3.01 17.99 15.25
CA TYR A 91 3.73 17.62 16.46
C TYR A 91 5.12 18.28 16.49
N GLN A 92 5.63 18.55 17.68
CA GLN A 92 6.92 19.21 17.87
C GLN A 92 7.96 18.25 18.43
N VAL A 93 9.18 18.32 17.87
CA VAL A 93 10.39 17.72 18.43
C VAL A 93 11.48 18.79 18.42
N ASN A 94 12.07 19.09 19.56
CA ASN A 94 13.16 20.05 19.71
C ASN A 94 12.94 21.38 18.95
N LYS A 95 11.78 22.03 19.14
CA LYS A 95 11.36 23.32 18.53
C LYS A 95 11.07 23.24 17.02
N LYS A 96 11.26 22.13 16.36
CA LYS A 96 10.83 21.91 14.98
C LYS A 96 9.43 21.33 14.96
N THR A 97 8.58 21.79 14.05
CA THR A 97 7.20 21.31 13.90
C THR A 97 7.09 20.45 12.64
N PHE A 98 6.49 19.28 12.77
CA PHE A 98 6.28 18.30 11.70
C PHE A 98 4.78 18.05 11.52
N TYR A 99 4.36 17.88 10.27
CA TYR A 99 2.99 17.49 9.92
C TYR A 99 2.93 16.91 8.51
N TYR A 100 1.88 16.16 8.21
CA TYR A 100 1.61 15.68 6.87
C TYR A 100 0.63 16.62 6.19
N PHE A 101 0.89 16.92 4.92
CA PHE A 101 0.03 17.75 4.08
C PHE A 101 -0.20 17.08 2.73
N ASN A 102 -1.45 17.17 2.24
CA ASN A 102 -1.84 16.79 0.89
C ASN A 102 -2.77 17.87 0.34
N ASP A 103 -2.52 18.33 -0.86
CA ASP A 103 -3.35 19.34 -1.55
C ASP A 103 -4.57 18.75 -2.27
N GLY A 104 -4.87 17.46 -2.04
CA GLY A 104 -5.94 16.72 -2.70
C GLY A 104 -5.55 16.13 -4.05
N SER A 105 -4.55 16.66 -4.72
CA SER A 105 -4.09 16.20 -6.03
C SER A 105 -2.96 15.17 -5.97
N TRP A 106 -2.20 15.11 -4.86
CA TRP A 106 -1.08 14.18 -4.71
C TRP A 106 -1.56 12.79 -4.28
N GLN A 107 -0.92 11.78 -4.80
CA GLN A 107 -1.23 10.39 -4.45
C GLN A 107 -0.94 10.09 -2.97
N GLN A 108 0.14 10.69 -2.43
CA GLN A 108 0.55 10.54 -1.04
C GLN A 108 0.81 11.90 -0.39
N SER A 109 0.48 12.01 0.91
CA SER A 109 0.81 13.20 1.70
C SER A 109 2.31 13.37 1.83
N LYS A 110 2.78 14.61 1.77
CA LYS A 110 4.18 14.96 2.01
C LYS A 110 4.39 15.24 3.50
N LEU A 111 5.55 14.85 4.02
CA LEU A 111 5.98 15.24 5.35
C LEU A 111 6.58 16.65 5.27
N MET A 112 5.94 17.59 5.96
CA MET A 112 6.35 18.97 6.05
C MET A 112 7.11 19.23 7.35
N ILE A 113 7.99 20.21 7.33
CA ILE A 113 8.72 20.69 8.49
C ILE A 113 8.70 22.22 8.55
N LYS A 114 8.61 22.73 9.75
CA LYS A 114 8.88 24.11 10.11
C LYS A 114 10.02 24.13 11.12
N ASP A 115 11.16 24.66 10.73
CA ASP A 115 12.42 24.57 11.50
C ASP A 115 12.41 25.45 12.75
N CYS A 116 11.52 26.46 12.82
CA CYS A 116 11.24 27.30 14.01
C CYS A 116 9.86 27.93 13.88
N ASP A 117 9.35 28.53 14.95
CA ASP A 117 7.99 29.10 15.01
C ASP A 117 7.72 30.16 13.94
N GLU A 118 8.73 30.98 13.61
CA GLU A 118 8.62 32.03 12.59
C GLU A 118 9.27 31.64 11.24
N CYS A 119 9.82 30.42 11.13
CA CYS A 119 10.40 29.94 9.88
C CYS A 119 9.32 29.61 8.85
N SER A 120 9.66 29.71 7.57
CA SER A 120 8.82 29.18 6.50
C SER A 120 8.84 27.65 6.55
N GLU A 121 7.71 27.06 6.23
CA GLU A 121 7.59 25.61 6.07
C GLU A 121 8.26 25.13 4.79
N ARG A 122 8.75 23.89 4.82
CA ARG A 122 9.33 23.21 3.66
C ARG A 122 8.96 21.74 3.64
N VAL A 123 9.03 21.14 2.46
CA VAL A 123 8.91 19.68 2.32
C VAL A 123 10.17 19.03 2.87
N LEU A 124 10.02 18.16 3.86
CA LEU A 124 11.10 17.34 4.38
C LEU A 124 11.22 16.03 3.60
N LEU A 125 10.10 15.35 3.36
CA LEU A 125 10.06 14.09 2.65
C LEU A 125 8.85 14.06 1.70
N ASP A 126 9.08 13.73 0.43
CA ASP A 126 8.04 13.63 -0.59
C ASP A 126 7.91 12.18 -1.09
N PRO A 127 6.95 11.40 -0.56
CA PRO A 127 6.77 10.00 -0.95
C PRO A 127 6.39 9.82 -2.42
N ASN A 128 5.81 10.84 -3.07
CA ASN A 128 5.45 10.79 -4.47
C ASN A 128 6.66 10.69 -5.42
N LYS A 129 7.88 10.83 -4.86
CA LYS A 129 9.15 10.69 -5.61
C LYS A 129 9.86 9.36 -5.38
N PHE A 130 9.27 8.44 -4.61
CA PHE A 130 9.92 7.17 -4.28
C PHE A 130 9.92 6.19 -5.45
N SER A 131 8.88 6.22 -6.28
CA SER A 131 8.78 5.43 -7.51
C SER A 131 7.99 6.18 -8.58
N GLU A 132 8.24 5.84 -9.85
CA GLU A 132 7.55 6.48 -10.99
C GLU A 132 6.08 6.06 -11.09
N ASP A 133 5.78 4.82 -10.70
CA ASP A 133 4.44 4.23 -10.74
C ASP A 133 3.62 4.48 -9.46
N GLY A 134 4.25 5.08 -8.42
CA GLY A 134 3.60 5.38 -7.14
C GLY A 134 3.35 4.15 -6.26
N THR A 135 3.94 3.00 -6.56
CA THR A 135 3.76 1.77 -5.77
C THR A 135 4.46 1.82 -4.41
N ILE A 136 5.56 2.60 -4.30
CA ILE A 136 6.30 2.73 -3.04
C ILE A 136 5.66 3.81 -2.16
N SER A 137 5.26 3.40 -0.96
CA SER A 137 4.61 4.28 0.01
C SER A 137 5.45 4.50 1.26
N LEU A 138 5.24 5.66 1.91
CA LEU A 138 5.77 5.95 3.23
C LEU A 138 4.94 5.21 4.28
N ALA A 139 5.57 4.29 5.03
CA ALA A 139 4.87 3.46 5.99
C ALA A 139 4.95 4.00 7.43
N SER A 140 6.11 4.51 7.85
CA SER A 140 6.32 5.05 9.20
C SER A 140 7.43 6.09 9.22
N THR A 141 7.40 6.97 10.22
CA THR A 141 8.45 7.96 10.50
C THR A 141 8.71 8.07 11.99
N SER A 142 9.93 8.36 12.37
CA SER A 142 10.37 8.65 13.74
C SER A 142 11.49 9.67 13.72
N VAL A 143 11.28 10.82 14.37
CA VAL A 143 12.26 11.91 14.46
C VAL A 143 13.17 11.67 15.67
N SER A 144 14.49 11.90 15.56
CA SER A 144 15.43 11.87 16.69
C SER A 144 15.10 12.93 17.73
N ASN A 145 15.51 12.73 18.99
CA ASN A 145 15.15 13.63 20.10
C ASN A 145 15.68 15.05 19.89
N ASP A 146 16.83 15.19 19.26
CA ASP A 146 17.42 16.48 18.90
C ASP A 146 16.86 17.08 17.59
N ALA A 147 15.99 16.33 16.90
CA ALA A 147 15.44 16.66 15.59
C ALA A 147 16.49 16.90 14.49
N SER A 148 17.61 16.18 14.53
CA SER A 148 18.64 16.18 13.48
C SER A 148 18.41 15.10 12.42
N LEU A 149 17.83 13.96 12.81
CA LEU A 149 17.63 12.79 11.97
C LEU A 149 16.14 12.37 11.91
N LEU A 150 15.76 11.79 10.78
CA LEU A 150 14.46 11.16 10.57
C LEU A 150 14.65 9.71 10.13
N ALA A 151 14.29 8.76 10.99
CA ALA A 151 14.11 7.39 10.55
C ALA A 151 12.77 7.28 9.84
N PHE A 152 12.74 6.72 8.63
CA PHE A 152 11.52 6.49 7.88
C PHE A 152 11.53 5.13 7.21
N SER A 153 10.37 4.50 7.11
CA SER A 153 10.23 3.22 6.43
C SER A 153 9.33 3.31 5.22
N ILE A 154 9.69 2.55 4.19
CA ILE A 154 8.95 2.44 2.94
C ILE A 154 8.40 1.02 2.78
N SER A 155 7.24 0.92 2.13
CA SER A 155 6.61 -0.33 1.70
C SER A 155 6.44 -0.29 0.20
N ASP A 156 6.73 -1.38 -0.49
CA ASP A 156 6.58 -1.53 -1.93
C ASP A 156 5.37 -2.41 -2.26
N GLY A 157 4.54 -1.96 -3.22
CA GLY A 157 3.39 -2.71 -3.71
C GLY A 157 2.35 -3.10 -2.65
N GLY A 158 2.28 -2.39 -1.51
CA GLY A 158 1.40 -2.72 -0.39
C GLY A 158 1.88 -3.89 0.47
N SER A 159 3.14 -4.35 0.27
CA SER A 159 3.75 -5.39 1.10
C SER A 159 3.81 -4.98 2.57
N ASP A 160 3.66 -5.95 3.46
CA ASP A 160 3.96 -5.78 4.89
C ASP A 160 5.45 -5.61 5.17
N TRP A 161 6.31 -6.10 4.27
CA TRP A 161 7.74 -5.90 4.37
C TRP A 161 8.11 -4.43 4.19
N ARG A 162 8.98 -3.94 5.05
CA ARG A 162 9.41 -2.54 5.08
C ARG A 162 10.92 -2.45 5.08
N THR A 163 11.40 -1.40 4.43
CA THR A 163 12.82 -1.00 4.49
C THR A 163 12.92 0.30 5.26
N TRP A 164 13.66 0.29 6.37
CA TRP A 164 14.00 1.50 7.10
C TRP A 164 15.19 2.20 6.46
N LYS A 165 15.13 3.52 6.46
CA LYS A 165 16.16 4.45 6.01
C LYS A 165 16.26 5.60 6.98
N VAL A 166 17.38 6.35 6.92
CA VAL A 166 17.60 7.55 7.72
C VAL A 166 17.82 8.75 6.80
N LEU A 167 17.22 9.88 7.17
CA LEU A 167 17.37 11.15 6.47
C LEU A 167 17.93 12.17 7.44
N ASP A 168 18.96 12.92 7.02
CA ASP A 168 19.45 14.11 7.70
C ASP A 168 18.50 15.28 7.46
N ILE A 169 17.91 15.80 8.53
CA ILE A 169 16.82 16.80 8.46
C ILE A 169 17.31 18.14 7.93
N GLU A 170 18.54 18.55 8.24
CA GLU A 170 19.07 19.83 7.81
C GLU A 170 19.32 19.85 6.30
N SER A 171 20.05 18.86 5.81
CA SER A 171 20.38 18.75 4.38
C SER A 171 19.26 18.17 3.51
N GLY A 172 18.30 17.45 4.11
CA GLY A 172 17.25 16.71 3.39
C GLY A 172 17.79 15.48 2.64
N LYS A 173 19.01 15.02 2.94
CA LYS A 173 19.65 13.88 2.28
C LYS A 173 19.38 12.59 3.03
N THR A 174 18.98 11.55 2.29
CA THR A 174 18.97 10.20 2.81
C THR A 174 20.39 9.68 2.98
N LEU A 175 20.69 9.12 4.14
CA LEU A 175 21.96 8.49 4.48
C LEU A 175 22.02 7.07 3.89
N ASP A 176 23.18 6.43 4.03
CA ASP A 176 23.41 5.08 3.47
C ASP A 176 22.75 3.96 4.29
N ASP A 177 22.20 4.30 5.46
CA ASP A 177 21.52 3.36 6.35
C ASP A 177 20.31 2.72 5.64
N ARG A 178 20.30 1.39 5.65
CA ARG A 178 19.25 0.58 5.04
C ARG A 178 19.04 -0.69 5.87
N ILE A 179 17.83 -0.82 6.43
CA ILE A 179 17.42 -1.97 7.23
C ILE A 179 16.25 -2.63 6.55
N GLU A 180 16.49 -3.79 6.00
CA GLU A 180 15.50 -4.60 5.30
C GLU A 180 14.84 -5.61 6.25
N TRP A 181 13.79 -6.27 5.78
CA TRP A 181 13.08 -7.34 6.48
C TRP A 181 12.43 -6.89 7.80
N ALA A 182 12.08 -5.61 7.89
CA ALA A 182 11.24 -5.11 8.96
C ALA A 182 9.76 -5.36 8.63
N LYS A 183 8.97 -5.71 9.64
CA LYS A 183 7.54 -5.96 9.50
C LYS A 183 6.87 -5.62 10.82
N PHE A 184 5.78 -4.82 10.77
CA PHE A 184 5.02 -4.40 11.94
C PHE A 184 5.85 -3.79 13.07
N SER A 185 6.92 -3.07 12.74
CA SER A 185 7.80 -2.43 13.72
C SER A 185 7.87 -0.93 13.53
N GLY A 186 8.16 -0.20 14.63
CA GLY A 186 8.53 1.21 14.67
C GLY A 186 10.04 1.37 14.81
N ALA A 187 10.51 2.63 14.78
CA ALA A 187 11.82 3.05 15.19
C ALA A 187 11.72 3.86 16.49
N SER A 188 12.50 3.52 17.50
CA SER A 188 12.54 4.20 18.80
C SER A 188 13.98 4.67 19.07
N TRP A 189 14.21 5.98 19.00
CA TRP A 189 15.54 6.57 19.19
C TRP A 189 16.05 6.39 20.61
N GLU A 190 17.35 6.20 20.74
CA GLU A 190 18.05 6.26 22.00
C GLU A 190 18.03 7.70 22.55
N ASN A 191 18.24 7.84 23.86
CA ASN A 191 18.18 9.16 24.49
C ASN A 191 19.25 10.14 24.00
N ASP A 192 20.38 9.61 23.51
CA ASP A 192 21.52 10.38 23.00
C ASP A 192 21.54 10.46 21.46
N ASP A 193 20.49 9.97 20.82
CA ASP A 193 20.34 9.92 19.36
C ASP A 193 21.44 9.17 18.60
N SER A 194 22.26 8.35 19.30
CA SER A 194 23.34 7.56 18.69
C SER A 194 22.83 6.45 17.78
N GLY A 195 21.56 6.08 17.91
CA GLY A 195 20.90 5.07 17.12
C GLY A 195 19.43 4.94 17.50
N PHE A 196 18.73 3.96 16.90
CA PHE A 196 17.37 3.64 17.26
C PHE A 196 17.14 2.13 17.33
N TYR A 197 16.24 1.73 18.21
CA TYR A 197 15.76 0.36 18.30
C TYR A 197 14.71 0.10 17.23
N TYR A 198 14.81 -1.05 16.60
CA TYR A 198 13.86 -1.53 15.59
C TYR A 198 13.67 -3.05 15.72
N GLN A 199 12.69 -3.58 15.07
CA GLN A 199 12.41 -5.00 14.99
C GLN A 199 12.45 -5.45 13.54
N ARG A 200 13.21 -6.48 13.25
CA ARG A 200 13.26 -7.10 11.94
C ARG A 200 13.31 -8.62 12.04
N TYR A 201 13.02 -9.27 10.96
CA TYR A 201 13.20 -10.71 10.79
C TYR A 201 14.54 -11.00 10.11
N ASP A 202 14.98 -12.25 10.17
CA ASP A 202 16.02 -12.72 9.27
C ASP A 202 15.50 -12.66 7.83
N GLU A 203 16.40 -12.56 6.86
CA GLU A 203 16.03 -12.60 5.46
C GLU A 203 15.25 -13.89 5.18
N PRO A 204 13.98 -13.79 4.73
CA PRO A 204 13.19 -14.98 4.46
C PRO A 204 13.76 -15.76 3.28
N SER A 205 13.62 -17.08 3.32
CA SER A 205 13.94 -17.92 2.16
C SER A 205 13.01 -17.58 0.98
N GLU A 206 13.42 -17.88 -0.25
CA GLU A 206 12.57 -17.68 -1.43
C GLU A 206 11.21 -18.38 -1.31
N GLU A 207 11.15 -19.47 -0.56
CA GLU A 207 9.92 -20.21 -0.29
C GLU A 207 8.99 -19.44 0.64
N LEU A 208 9.52 -18.77 1.68
CA LEU A 208 8.75 -17.96 2.62
C LEU A 208 8.36 -16.58 2.07
N LEU A 209 8.96 -16.14 0.96
CA LEU A 209 8.57 -14.90 0.29
C LEU A 209 7.32 -15.08 -0.58
N LYS A 210 6.93 -16.34 -0.86
CA LYS A 210 5.73 -16.67 -1.64
C LYS A 210 4.47 -16.80 -0.78
N ASP A 211 4.62 -16.87 0.53
CA ASP A 211 3.55 -16.87 1.52
C ASP A 211 3.27 -15.42 2.03
#